data_2a5d3ada7133e2628fd747d18fb20a63
#
_entry.id   2a5d3ada7133e2628fd747d18fb20a63
#
_cell.length_a   1.000
_cell.length_b   1.000
_cell.length_c   1.000
_cell.angle_alpha   90.00
_cell.angle_beta   90.00
_cell.angle_gamma   90.00
#
_symmetry.space_group_name_H-M   'P 1'
#
loop_
_entity.id
_entity.type
_entity.pdbx_description
1 polymer ?
#
loop_
_entity_poly.entity_id
_entity_poly.type
_entity_poly.pdbx_seq_one_letter_code
_entity_poly.pdbx_strand_id
1 'polypeptide(L)'
;MTVIAGRADLEALPATLPGHALNDAGMACFPVLADAPGAEVEGLVLRAPPEAAAARLAFFAEGLGHEMRPVRLADGTAALAFVAAQADTVQAEVGAWSMAAWESRWGALALDASAEAMRYFGRMDAAGLAWRMPMILSRAGSRQAAADGAPANLRSATPASEVSCLARHTPHEGYFLTREYTLRYPGFDGTMSPPLRREVFVAADAALVLPYDPRRDRVLLVEQFRMGLYARGDPRPWMLEPVAGRIDAGETPEAAARRECMEEAGLDLERMEFIAGHYSSPGCSTEYFYLYLGLCDLPDEGQGHGGLESEHEDIRTHVISFERAMELLTSGEADNGPLVLSLIWLSRERARLRASA
;
A
#
# COMPACT_ATOMS: atom_id res chain seq x y z
N MET A 1 2.13 7.81 -20.41
CA MET A 1 2.66 9.14 -20.86
C MET A 1 1.59 10.23 -20.87
N THR A 2 0.46 10.07 -21.52
CA THR A 2 -0.60 11.11 -21.62
C THR A 2 -1.06 11.67 -20.28
N VAL A 3 -1.25 10.82 -19.25
CA VAL A 3 -1.65 11.25 -17.89
C VAL A 3 -0.60 12.16 -17.25
N ILE A 4 0.67 11.80 -17.37
CA ILE A 4 1.78 12.54 -16.76
C ILE A 4 2.00 13.84 -17.52
N ALA A 5 2.16 13.78 -18.83
CA ALA A 5 2.42 14.96 -19.67
C ALA A 5 1.22 15.92 -19.79
N GLY A 6 0.00 15.46 -19.47
CA GLY A 6 -1.23 16.22 -19.56
C GLY A 6 -1.76 16.43 -20.97
N ARG A 7 -1.19 15.73 -21.98
CA ARG A 7 -1.58 15.81 -23.39
C ARG A 7 -1.21 14.54 -24.16
N ALA A 8 -1.95 14.26 -25.22
CA ALA A 8 -1.79 13.06 -26.04
C ALA A 8 -0.99 13.26 -27.32
N ASP A 9 -0.81 14.50 -27.75
CA ASP A 9 -0.26 14.89 -29.06
C ASP A 9 1.25 15.20 -29.04
N LEU A 10 2.01 14.53 -28.15
CA LEU A 10 3.46 14.62 -28.14
C LEU A 10 4.08 13.79 -29.25
N GLU A 11 5.00 14.39 -30.02
CA GLU A 11 5.79 13.65 -31.01
C GLU A 11 6.83 12.79 -30.28
N ALA A 12 6.62 11.47 -30.31
CA ALA A 12 7.51 10.49 -29.72
C ALA A 12 8.11 9.61 -30.80
N LEU A 13 9.42 9.51 -30.87
CA LEU A 13 10.16 8.73 -31.87
C LEU A 13 10.93 7.59 -31.20
N PRO A 14 10.99 6.39 -31.81
CA PRO A 14 11.84 5.33 -31.31
C PRO A 14 13.31 5.80 -31.22
N ALA A 15 13.97 5.39 -30.14
CA ALA A 15 15.36 5.72 -29.88
C ALA A 15 16.01 4.63 -29.02
N THR A 16 17.32 4.44 -29.23
CA THR A 16 18.14 3.51 -28.45
C THR A 16 19.14 4.31 -27.63
N LEU A 17 19.22 4.02 -26.34
CA LEU A 17 20.14 4.64 -25.38
C LEU A 17 21.22 3.62 -25.00
N PRO A 18 22.48 3.76 -25.51
CA PRO A 18 23.57 2.89 -25.14
C PRO A 18 24.11 3.18 -23.74
N GLY A 19 24.77 2.19 -23.14
CA GLY A 19 25.40 2.30 -21.83
C GLY A 19 24.44 2.31 -20.64
N HIS A 20 23.18 1.95 -20.85
CA HIS A 20 22.15 1.94 -19.81
C HIS A 20 21.32 0.64 -19.88
N ALA A 21 20.70 0.31 -18.75
CA ALA A 21 19.71 -0.77 -18.65
C ALA A 21 18.50 -0.32 -17.84
N LEU A 22 17.34 -0.89 -18.15
CA LEU A 22 16.16 -0.80 -17.29
C LEU A 22 16.20 -1.97 -16.30
N ASN A 23 16.05 -1.64 -15.03
CA ASN A 23 15.97 -2.60 -13.95
C ASN A 23 14.57 -2.60 -13.35
N ASP A 24 14.05 -3.79 -13.06
CA ASP A 24 12.89 -3.93 -12.20
C ASP A 24 13.35 -3.64 -10.76
N ALA A 25 12.87 -2.57 -10.17
CA ALA A 25 13.23 -2.16 -8.82
C ALA A 25 12.50 -3.02 -7.76
N GLY A 26 12.19 -4.26 -8.04
CA GLY A 26 11.51 -5.18 -7.15
C GLY A 26 10.03 -4.81 -6.97
N MET A 27 9.64 -4.34 -5.78
CA MET A 27 8.26 -3.97 -5.46
C MET A 27 7.82 -2.61 -6.02
N ALA A 28 8.73 -1.80 -6.56
CA ALA A 28 8.39 -0.54 -7.20
C ALA A 28 7.73 -0.77 -8.56
N CYS A 29 6.59 -0.11 -8.79
CA CYS A 29 5.86 -0.25 -10.06
C CYS A 29 6.47 0.54 -11.22
N PHE A 30 7.54 1.31 -11.01
CA PHE A 30 8.23 2.08 -12.04
C PHE A 30 9.65 1.53 -12.23
N PRO A 31 10.02 1.17 -13.48
CA PRO A 31 11.37 0.70 -13.76
C PRO A 31 12.39 1.81 -13.56
N VAL A 32 13.59 1.44 -13.16
CA VAL A 32 14.70 2.36 -12.94
C VAL A 32 15.68 2.26 -14.11
N LEU A 33 15.98 3.39 -14.73
CA LEU A 33 17.05 3.51 -15.72
C LEU A 33 18.37 3.74 -15.00
N ALA A 34 19.34 2.85 -15.18
CA ALA A 34 20.66 2.91 -14.53
C ALA A 34 21.79 2.76 -15.55
N ASP A 35 22.98 3.26 -15.19
CA ASP A 35 24.21 3.06 -15.96
C ASP A 35 24.55 1.56 -16.05
N ALA A 36 24.77 1.07 -17.27
CA ALA A 36 25.13 -0.32 -17.54
C ALA A 36 26.06 -0.40 -18.75
N PRO A 37 27.38 -0.27 -18.59
CA PRO A 37 28.32 -0.28 -19.69
C PRO A 37 28.20 -1.53 -20.56
N GLY A 38 28.01 -1.33 -21.88
CA GLY A 38 27.86 -2.42 -22.86
C GLY A 38 26.40 -2.89 -23.04
N ALA A 39 25.45 -2.40 -22.27
CA ALA A 39 24.03 -2.61 -22.51
C ALA A 39 23.42 -1.46 -23.34
N GLU A 40 22.19 -1.65 -23.80
CA GLU A 40 21.40 -0.62 -24.47
C GLU A 40 19.92 -0.77 -24.14
N VAL A 41 19.20 0.35 -24.15
CA VAL A 41 17.76 0.40 -23.86
C VAL A 41 17.03 0.97 -25.07
N GLU A 42 16.03 0.26 -25.54
CA GLU A 42 15.07 0.80 -26.50
C GLU A 42 13.99 1.61 -25.76
N GLY A 43 13.66 2.76 -26.32
CA GLY A 43 12.68 3.67 -25.72
C GLY A 43 12.13 4.68 -26.70
N LEU A 44 11.59 5.76 -26.18
CA LEU A 44 11.03 6.86 -26.95
C LEU A 44 11.70 8.17 -26.57
N VAL A 45 12.14 8.94 -27.57
CA VAL A 45 12.56 10.32 -27.39
C VAL A 45 11.42 11.27 -27.77
N LEU A 46 11.11 12.21 -26.89
CA LEU A 46 10.13 13.27 -27.16
C LEU A 46 10.84 14.41 -27.91
N ARG A 47 10.33 14.76 -29.10
CA ARG A 47 10.86 15.85 -29.87
C ARG A 47 10.26 17.17 -29.42
N ALA A 48 11.11 18.09 -28.88
CA ALA A 48 10.75 19.42 -28.48
C ALA A 48 9.39 19.49 -27.71
N PRO A 49 9.24 18.77 -26.60
CA PRO A 49 7.98 18.81 -25.85
C PRO A 49 7.70 20.24 -25.37
N PRO A 50 6.44 20.71 -25.41
CA PRO A 50 6.09 21.99 -24.84
C PRO A 50 6.56 22.11 -23.38
N GLU A 51 6.98 23.29 -22.97
CA GLU A 51 7.55 23.55 -21.64
C GLU A 51 6.66 23.01 -20.49
N ALA A 52 5.35 23.21 -20.59
CA ALA A 52 4.41 22.69 -19.61
C ALA A 52 4.39 21.14 -19.52
N ALA A 53 4.55 20.45 -20.66
CA ALA A 53 4.62 18.99 -20.68
C ALA A 53 5.97 18.50 -20.12
N ALA A 54 7.07 19.16 -20.48
CA ALA A 54 8.39 18.87 -19.94
C ALA A 54 8.45 19.06 -18.42
N ALA A 55 7.89 20.17 -17.91
CA ALA A 55 7.80 20.43 -16.46
C ALA A 55 6.99 19.36 -15.71
N ARG A 56 5.90 18.88 -16.29
CA ARG A 56 5.10 17.79 -15.70
C ARG A 56 5.85 16.47 -15.66
N LEU A 57 6.57 16.12 -16.74
CA LEU A 57 7.39 14.91 -16.81
C LEU A 57 8.53 14.98 -15.79
N ALA A 58 9.22 16.15 -15.68
CA ALA A 58 10.27 16.37 -14.69
C ALA A 58 9.75 16.20 -13.26
N PHE A 59 8.67 16.88 -12.90
CA PHE A 59 8.04 16.78 -11.58
C PHE A 59 7.73 15.33 -11.18
N PHE A 60 7.17 14.56 -12.12
CA PHE A 60 6.82 13.16 -11.86
C PHE A 60 8.08 12.28 -11.69
N ALA A 61 9.07 12.42 -12.59
CA ALA A 61 10.29 11.64 -12.54
C ALA A 61 11.14 11.96 -11.29
N GLU A 62 11.29 13.23 -10.95
CA GLU A 62 11.98 13.68 -9.72
C GLU A 62 11.26 13.19 -8.46
N GLY A 63 9.91 13.14 -8.48
CA GLY A 63 9.10 12.54 -7.41
C GLY A 63 9.29 11.04 -7.24
N LEU A 64 9.84 10.36 -8.26
CA LEU A 64 10.27 8.96 -8.21
C LEU A 64 11.77 8.80 -7.89
N GLY A 65 12.47 9.87 -7.54
CA GLY A 65 13.90 9.84 -7.24
C GLY A 65 14.80 9.78 -8.47
N HIS A 66 14.30 10.22 -9.63
CA HIS A 66 15.11 10.32 -10.84
C HIS A 66 15.62 11.75 -11.03
N GLU A 67 16.78 11.88 -11.65
CA GLU A 67 17.33 13.15 -12.10
C GLU A 67 17.45 13.22 -13.61
N MET A 68 17.38 14.41 -14.18
CA MET A 68 17.52 14.60 -15.61
C MET A 68 19.00 14.75 -15.96
N ARG A 69 19.54 13.83 -16.77
CA ARG A 69 20.93 13.80 -17.23
C ARG A 69 21.05 13.97 -18.73
N PRO A 70 22.06 14.73 -19.23
CA PRO A 70 22.42 14.75 -20.64
C PRO A 70 22.93 13.37 -21.07
N VAL A 71 22.37 12.85 -22.15
CA VAL A 71 22.76 11.56 -22.72
C VAL A 71 22.96 11.67 -24.24
N ARG A 72 23.59 10.67 -24.83
CA ARG A 72 23.75 10.56 -26.28
C ARG A 72 23.11 9.28 -26.77
N LEU A 73 22.17 9.42 -27.70
CA LEU A 73 21.49 8.30 -28.33
C LEU A 73 22.42 7.57 -29.30
N ALA A 74 22.06 6.34 -29.70
CA ALA A 74 22.87 5.52 -30.61
C ALA A 74 23.11 6.17 -31.99
N ASP A 75 22.20 7.00 -32.47
CA ASP A 75 22.34 7.80 -33.68
C ASP A 75 23.21 9.07 -33.54
N GLY A 76 23.76 9.31 -32.34
CA GLY A 76 24.55 10.47 -31.99
C GLY A 76 23.75 11.70 -31.53
N THR A 77 22.42 11.65 -31.53
CA THR A 77 21.58 12.74 -31.08
C THR A 77 21.77 13.00 -29.59
N ALA A 78 21.91 14.29 -29.19
CA ALA A 78 21.93 14.69 -27.81
C ALA A 78 20.49 14.74 -27.26
N ALA A 79 20.27 14.14 -26.10
CA ALA A 79 18.97 14.09 -25.42
C ALA A 79 19.13 14.26 -23.91
N LEU A 80 18.00 14.36 -23.20
CA LEU A 80 17.91 14.31 -21.75
C LEU A 80 17.17 13.03 -21.36
N ALA A 81 17.69 12.28 -20.40
CA ALA A 81 17.04 11.10 -19.85
C ALA A 81 16.82 11.24 -18.35
N PHE A 82 15.75 10.67 -17.83
CA PHE A 82 15.52 10.53 -16.40
C PHE A 82 16.21 9.25 -15.92
N VAL A 83 17.24 9.41 -15.11
CA VAL A 83 18.08 8.33 -14.58
C VAL A 83 17.98 8.34 -13.07
N ALA A 84 18.09 7.18 -12.42
CA ALA A 84 18.08 7.13 -10.95
C ALA A 84 19.16 8.03 -10.34
N ALA A 85 18.77 8.87 -9.39
CA ALA A 85 19.67 9.80 -8.72
C ALA A 85 20.69 9.08 -7.81
N GLN A 86 20.33 7.91 -7.27
CA GLN A 86 21.20 7.06 -6.45
C GLN A 86 21.36 5.70 -7.11
N ALA A 87 22.47 5.50 -7.80
CA ALA A 87 22.83 4.22 -8.45
C ALA A 87 23.23 3.11 -7.44
N ASP A 88 23.58 3.46 -6.21
CA ASP A 88 24.23 2.56 -5.24
C ASP A 88 23.28 1.66 -4.46
N THR A 89 21.96 1.79 -4.58
CA THR A 89 21.01 1.00 -3.77
C THR A 89 20.22 -0.04 -4.55
N VAL A 90 20.36 -0.11 -5.86
CA VAL A 90 19.70 -1.14 -6.66
C VAL A 90 20.71 -2.18 -7.10
N GLN A 91 21.07 -3.12 -6.21
CA GLN A 91 21.51 -4.45 -6.67
C GLN A 91 20.30 -5.15 -7.27
N ALA A 92 19.83 -4.63 -8.41
CA ALA A 92 18.85 -5.33 -9.21
C ALA A 92 19.57 -6.56 -9.80
N GLU A 93 19.07 -7.74 -9.50
CA GLU A 93 19.36 -8.89 -10.36
C GLU A 93 19.03 -8.46 -11.77
N VAL A 94 20.05 -8.46 -12.63
CA VAL A 94 19.93 -8.05 -14.04
C VAL A 94 19.08 -9.12 -14.76
N GLY A 95 17.77 -9.05 -14.56
CA GLY A 95 16.78 -9.73 -15.37
C GLY A 95 16.53 -8.89 -16.62
N ALA A 96 16.34 -9.52 -17.76
CA ALA A 96 15.95 -8.81 -18.98
C ALA A 96 14.58 -8.15 -18.74
N TRP A 97 14.57 -6.82 -18.50
CA TRP A 97 13.33 -6.07 -18.36
C TRP A 97 12.49 -6.18 -19.65
N SER A 98 11.20 -6.34 -19.51
CA SER A 98 10.26 -6.46 -20.62
C SER A 98 9.06 -5.52 -20.42
N MET A 99 8.83 -4.62 -21.37
CA MET A 99 7.65 -3.74 -21.37
C MET A 99 6.35 -4.54 -21.23
N ALA A 100 6.20 -5.66 -21.94
CA ALA A 100 4.99 -6.47 -21.92
C ALA A 100 4.76 -7.11 -20.53
N ALA A 101 5.82 -7.60 -19.90
CA ALA A 101 5.74 -8.15 -18.55
C ALA A 101 5.42 -7.05 -17.52
N TRP A 102 6.06 -5.89 -17.64
CA TRP A 102 5.79 -4.74 -16.79
C TRP A 102 4.35 -4.23 -16.96
N GLU A 103 3.88 -4.07 -18.19
CA GLU A 103 2.51 -3.60 -18.48
C GLU A 103 1.45 -4.55 -17.89
N SER A 104 1.67 -5.86 -18.07
CA SER A 104 0.77 -6.89 -17.52
C SER A 104 0.72 -6.86 -16.01
N ARG A 105 1.86 -6.64 -15.33
CA ARG A 105 1.96 -6.68 -13.88
C ARG A 105 1.57 -5.34 -13.24
N TRP A 106 2.04 -4.24 -13.80
CA TRP A 106 2.06 -2.93 -13.13
C TRP A 106 1.26 -1.85 -13.85
N GLY A 107 0.90 -2.06 -15.13
CA GLY A 107 0.36 -1.00 -15.99
C GLY A 107 -0.87 -0.31 -15.40
N ALA A 108 -1.82 -1.06 -14.86
CA ALA A 108 -3.04 -0.51 -14.27
C ALA A 108 -2.73 0.27 -12.97
N LEU A 109 -1.87 -0.28 -12.10
CA LEU A 109 -1.44 0.35 -10.86
C LEU A 109 -0.67 1.64 -11.14
N ALA A 110 0.30 1.59 -12.05
CA ALA A 110 1.10 2.74 -12.45
C ALA A 110 0.25 3.87 -13.06
N LEU A 111 -0.75 3.52 -13.86
CA LEU A 111 -1.69 4.50 -14.43
C LEU A 111 -2.50 5.20 -13.35
N ASP A 112 -3.05 4.46 -12.40
CA ASP A 112 -3.86 5.00 -11.31
C ASP A 112 -3.02 5.85 -10.33
N ALA A 113 -1.84 5.35 -9.96
CA ALA A 113 -0.87 6.08 -9.13
C ALA A 113 -0.41 7.37 -9.81
N SER A 114 -0.08 7.31 -11.11
CA SER A 114 0.29 8.51 -11.89
C SER A 114 -0.83 9.55 -11.93
N ALA A 115 -2.08 9.10 -12.09
CA ALA A 115 -3.23 10.01 -12.10
C ALA A 115 -3.44 10.70 -10.74
N GLU A 116 -3.15 10.01 -9.64
CA GLU A 116 -3.18 10.62 -8.31
C GLU A 116 -1.98 11.56 -8.11
N ALA A 117 -0.76 11.14 -8.43
CA ALA A 117 0.46 11.93 -8.30
C ALA A 117 0.38 13.25 -9.07
N MET A 118 -0.13 13.24 -10.29
CA MET A 118 -0.21 14.45 -11.14
C MET A 118 -1.26 15.48 -10.68
N ARG A 119 -2.10 15.19 -9.69
CA ARG A 119 -2.95 16.21 -9.04
C ARG A 119 -2.13 17.18 -8.19
N TYR A 120 -0.94 16.77 -7.76
CA TYR A 120 -0.04 17.58 -6.95
C TYR A 120 0.84 18.52 -7.77
N PHE A 121 0.91 18.33 -9.09
CA PHE A 121 1.67 19.23 -9.97
C PHE A 121 1.21 20.68 -9.84
N GLY A 122 2.16 21.60 -9.60
CA GLY A 122 1.90 23.01 -9.35
C GLY A 122 1.37 23.34 -7.94
N ARG A 123 1.23 22.35 -7.06
CA ARG A 123 0.76 22.51 -5.67
C ARG A 123 1.83 22.17 -4.64
N MET A 124 2.84 21.41 -5.03
CA MET A 124 4.01 21.06 -4.23
C MET A 124 5.22 20.81 -5.14
N ASP A 125 6.39 20.70 -4.55
CA ASP A 125 7.62 20.29 -5.23
C ASP A 125 7.74 18.77 -5.38
N ALA A 126 8.76 18.32 -6.09
CA ALA A 126 9.03 16.90 -6.30
C ALA A 126 9.38 16.15 -5.00
N ALA A 127 10.05 16.81 -4.06
CA ALA A 127 10.35 16.20 -2.76
C ALA A 127 9.07 15.90 -1.95
N GLY A 128 8.12 16.82 -1.99
CA GLY A 128 6.79 16.61 -1.40
C GLY A 128 6.01 15.48 -2.08
N LEU A 129 6.18 15.29 -3.40
CA LEU A 129 5.62 14.15 -4.11
C LEU A 129 6.31 12.84 -3.69
N ALA A 130 7.66 12.82 -3.65
CA ALA A 130 8.43 11.64 -3.26
C ALA A 130 7.99 11.11 -1.89
N TRP A 131 7.82 11.99 -0.91
CA TRP A 131 7.32 11.62 0.41
C TRP A 131 5.92 10.96 0.39
N ARG A 132 5.08 11.31 -0.59
CA ARG A 132 3.72 10.78 -0.73
C ARG A 132 3.62 9.53 -1.60
N MET A 133 4.63 9.26 -2.42
CA MET A 133 4.58 8.16 -3.40
C MET A 133 4.26 6.80 -2.78
N PRO A 134 4.84 6.37 -1.63
CA PRO A 134 4.49 5.10 -1.02
C PRO A 134 2.97 4.98 -0.75
N MET A 135 2.36 5.99 -0.16
CA MET A 135 0.92 6.00 0.11
C MET A 135 0.06 6.08 -1.16
N ILE A 136 0.52 6.79 -2.19
CA ILE A 136 -0.17 6.84 -3.50
C ILE A 136 -0.19 5.44 -4.12
N LEU A 137 0.95 4.74 -4.10
CA LEU A 137 1.09 3.39 -4.63
C LEU A 137 0.25 2.37 -3.86
N SER A 138 0.30 2.38 -2.52
CA SER A 138 -0.51 1.49 -1.68
C SER A 138 -2.01 1.71 -1.92
N ARG A 139 -2.48 2.96 -2.01
CA ARG A 139 -3.89 3.25 -2.35
C ARG A 139 -4.27 2.80 -3.76
N ALA A 140 -3.36 2.85 -4.72
CA ALA A 140 -3.61 2.31 -6.06
C ALA A 140 -3.74 0.77 -6.01
N GLY A 141 -2.89 0.09 -5.25
CA GLY A 141 -2.97 -1.35 -4.98
C GLY A 141 -4.31 -1.74 -4.31
N SER A 142 -4.71 -1.02 -3.27
CA SER A 142 -5.99 -1.24 -2.59
C SER A 142 -7.20 -1.11 -3.53
N ARG A 143 -7.17 -0.15 -4.46
CA ARG A 143 -8.24 -0.01 -5.47
C ARG A 143 -8.28 -1.17 -6.44
N GLN A 144 -7.13 -1.74 -6.79
CA GLN A 144 -7.08 -2.94 -7.64
C GLN A 144 -7.60 -4.17 -6.89
N ALA A 145 -7.16 -4.38 -5.65
CA ALA A 145 -7.67 -5.47 -4.82
C ALA A 145 -9.18 -5.40 -4.60
N ALA A 146 -9.73 -4.19 -4.43
CA ALA A 146 -11.16 -3.98 -4.28
C ALA A 146 -11.97 -4.33 -5.53
N ALA A 147 -11.36 -4.36 -6.73
CA ALA A 147 -12.06 -4.64 -7.99
C ALA A 147 -12.58 -6.08 -8.06
N ASP A 148 -11.95 -7.03 -7.37
CA ASP A 148 -12.42 -8.42 -7.31
C ASP A 148 -13.72 -8.57 -6.52
N GLY A 149 -14.04 -7.61 -5.65
CA GLY A 149 -15.24 -7.59 -4.84
C GLY A 149 -15.33 -8.74 -3.85
N ALA A 150 -16.49 -8.91 -3.28
CA ALA A 150 -16.83 -10.06 -2.43
C ALA A 150 -18.13 -10.70 -2.92
N PRO A 151 -18.41 -11.98 -2.59
CA PRO A 151 -19.62 -12.66 -3.00
C PRO A 151 -20.90 -11.85 -2.69
N ALA A 152 -21.86 -11.87 -3.61
CA ALA A 152 -23.13 -11.14 -3.50
C ALA A 152 -24.34 -12.09 -3.50
N ASN A 153 -24.28 -13.14 -2.67
CA ASN A 153 -25.36 -14.15 -2.59
C ASN A 153 -26.59 -13.64 -1.80
N LEU A 154 -26.36 -12.74 -0.85
CA LEU A 154 -27.42 -12.14 -0.03
C LEU A 154 -27.50 -10.61 -0.22
N ARG A 155 -26.34 -9.95 -0.31
CA ARG A 155 -26.29 -8.52 -0.56
C ARG A 155 -26.69 -8.18 -1.99
N SER A 156 -27.10 -6.92 -2.24
CA SER A 156 -27.44 -6.45 -3.57
C SER A 156 -26.32 -6.74 -4.58
N ALA A 157 -26.71 -7.19 -5.77
CA ALA A 157 -25.81 -7.35 -6.92
C ALA A 157 -25.74 -6.08 -7.79
N THR A 158 -26.32 -4.97 -7.36
CA THR A 158 -26.29 -3.68 -8.06
C THR A 158 -24.83 -3.26 -8.29
N PRO A 159 -24.36 -3.11 -9.52
CA PRO A 159 -22.98 -2.78 -9.80
C PRO A 159 -22.67 -1.32 -9.50
N ALA A 160 -21.41 -1.02 -9.18
CA ALA A 160 -20.96 0.35 -8.92
C ALA A 160 -21.16 1.30 -10.13
N SER A 161 -21.28 0.77 -11.35
CA SER A 161 -21.59 1.55 -12.57
C SER A 161 -22.96 2.22 -12.54
N GLU A 162 -23.90 1.74 -11.71
CA GLU A 162 -25.18 2.38 -11.50
C GLU A 162 -25.14 3.57 -10.53
N VAL A 163 -24.02 3.77 -9.86
CA VAL A 163 -23.77 4.94 -9.02
C VAL A 163 -23.27 6.10 -9.88
N SER A 164 -24.06 7.17 -9.98
CA SER A 164 -23.68 8.38 -10.72
C SER A 164 -22.88 9.31 -9.82
N CYS A 165 -21.58 9.47 -10.07
CA CYS A 165 -20.72 10.45 -9.41
C CYS A 165 -20.85 11.80 -10.14
N LEU A 166 -21.51 12.77 -9.52
CA LEU A 166 -21.74 14.10 -10.09
C LEU A 166 -20.55 15.03 -9.83
N ALA A 167 -19.91 14.91 -8.66
CA ALA A 167 -18.73 15.69 -8.31
C ALA A 167 -17.87 14.92 -7.32
N ARG A 168 -16.55 15.17 -7.36
CA ARG A 168 -15.57 14.65 -6.41
C ARG A 168 -14.58 15.74 -6.06
N HIS A 169 -14.41 15.99 -4.76
CA HIS A 169 -13.44 16.91 -4.20
C HIS A 169 -12.52 16.19 -3.22
N THR A 170 -11.34 16.77 -2.97
CA THR A 170 -10.38 16.29 -1.96
C THR A 170 -10.09 17.45 -1.02
N PRO A 171 -10.92 17.65 0.02
CA PRO A 171 -10.78 18.79 0.94
C PRO A 171 -9.52 18.70 1.81
N HIS A 172 -8.98 17.50 2.05
CA HIS A 172 -7.74 17.30 2.77
C HIS A 172 -6.82 16.33 2.02
N GLU A 173 -5.57 16.72 1.82
CA GLU A 173 -4.52 15.95 1.16
C GLU A 173 -3.21 16.07 1.96
N GLY A 174 -3.13 15.35 3.08
CA GLY A 174 -1.92 15.17 3.89
C GLY A 174 -1.31 13.78 3.68
N TYR A 175 -0.80 13.21 4.77
CA TYR A 175 -0.47 11.77 4.81
C TYR A 175 -1.72 10.94 4.51
N PHE A 176 -2.85 11.31 5.10
CA PHE A 176 -4.15 10.77 4.77
C PHE A 176 -4.92 11.69 3.80
N LEU A 177 -5.91 11.11 3.11
CA LEU A 177 -6.83 11.84 2.25
C LEU A 177 -8.23 11.82 2.84
N THR A 178 -8.96 12.94 2.68
CA THR A 178 -10.41 12.95 2.79
C THR A 178 -11.00 13.28 1.42
N ARG A 179 -11.91 12.46 0.93
CA ARG A 179 -12.65 12.71 -0.30
C ARG A 179 -14.11 12.99 -0.02
N GLU A 180 -14.64 13.95 -0.74
CA GLU A 180 -16.05 14.30 -0.76
C GLU A 180 -16.62 13.96 -2.14
N TYR A 181 -17.76 13.29 -2.16
CA TYR A 181 -18.49 12.94 -3.34
C TYR A 181 -19.89 13.51 -3.30
N THR A 182 -20.35 14.07 -4.42
CA THR A 182 -21.77 14.26 -4.68
C THR A 182 -22.21 13.18 -5.66
N LEU A 183 -23.10 12.30 -5.24
CA LEU A 183 -23.47 11.11 -6.01
C LEU A 183 -24.96 10.80 -5.89
N ARG A 184 -25.46 9.95 -6.80
CA ARG A 184 -26.80 9.36 -6.79
C ARG A 184 -26.67 7.85 -6.96
N TYR A 185 -27.50 7.09 -6.30
CA TYR A 185 -27.54 5.65 -6.41
C TYR A 185 -28.97 5.12 -6.35
N PRO A 186 -29.27 3.95 -6.95
CA PRO A 186 -30.59 3.36 -6.90
C PRO A 186 -30.92 2.87 -5.49
N GLY A 187 -32.11 3.19 -5.02
CA GLY A 187 -32.68 2.61 -3.80
C GLY A 187 -33.17 1.18 -4.01
N PHE A 188 -33.43 0.47 -2.94
CA PHE A 188 -33.99 -0.89 -3.01
C PHE A 188 -35.42 -0.94 -3.55
N ASP A 189 -36.09 0.20 -3.62
CA ASP A 189 -37.41 0.38 -4.27
C ASP A 189 -37.31 0.65 -5.78
N GLY A 190 -36.08 0.66 -6.33
CA GLY A 190 -35.82 0.94 -7.74
C GLY A 190 -35.79 2.43 -8.09
N THR A 191 -36.02 3.34 -7.14
CA THR A 191 -35.95 4.77 -7.42
C THR A 191 -34.52 5.30 -7.27
N MET A 192 -34.16 6.29 -8.10
CA MET A 192 -32.86 6.94 -7.99
C MET A 192 -32.87 7.97 -6.87
N SER A 193 -31.88 7.94 -5.98
CA SER A 193 -31.73 8.92 -4.89
C SER A 193 -31.61 10.35 -5.43
N PRO A 194 -31.98 11.39 -4.66
CA PRO A 194 -31.53 12.75 -4.94
C PRO A 194 -29.98 12.84 -4.89
N PRO A 195 -29.37 13.94 -5.36
CA PRO A 195 -27.95 14.19 -5.13
C PRO A 195 -27.63 14.16 -3.64
N LEU A 196 -26.71 13.28 -3.24
CA LEU A 196 -26.28 13.10 -1.85
C LEU A 196 -24.80 13.40 -1.73
N ARG A 197 -24.44 14.21 -0.75
CA ARG A 197 -23.05 14.47 -0.38
C ARG A 197 -22.57 13.42 0.62
N ARG A 198 -21.40 12.84 0.39
CA ARG A 198 -20.76 11.85 1.25
C ARG A 198 -19.27 12.14 1.35
N GLU A 199 -18.74 11.94 2.54
CA GLU A 199 -17.31 12.08 2.83
C GLU A 199 -16.75 10.71 3.19
N VAL A 200 -15.47 10.49 2.83
CA VAL A 200 -14.76 9.26 3.15
C VAL A 200 -13.30 9.54 3.41
N PHE A 201 -12.78 8.91 4.46
CA PHE A 201 -11.36 8.81 4.76
C PHE A 201 -10.75 7.75 3.84
N VAL A 202 -9.75 8.14 3.04
CA VAL A 202 -9.13 7.25 2.06
C VAL A 202 -7.83 6.72 2.62
N ALA A 203 -7.87 5.48 3.08
CA ALA A 203 -6.72 4.71 3.56
C ALA A 203 -6.30 3.64 2.54
N ALA A 204 -5.12 3.08 2.73
CA ALA A 204 -4.66 1.87 2.07
C ALA A 204 -5.10 0.63 2.87
N ASP A 205 -5.03 -0.54 2.25
CA ASP A 205 -5.28 -1.82 2.91
C ASP A 205 -4.13 -2.16 3.85
N ALA A 206 -4.45 -2.95 4.89
CA ALA A 206 -3.46 -3.45 5.84
C ALA A 206 -3.58 -4.96 6.04
N ALA A 207 -2.44 -5.59 6.32
CA ALA A 207 -2.35 -6.97 6.74
C ALA A 207 -2.05 -7.02 8.24
N LEU A 208 -2.77 -7.90 8.94
CA LEU A 208 -2.62 -8.06 10.38
C LEU A 208 -2.41 -9.53 10.70
N VAL A 209 -1.54 -9.82 11.63
CA VAL A 209 -1.26 -11.19 12.05
C VAL A 209 -1.15 -11.30 13.57
N LEU A 210 -1.86 -12.26 14.14
CA LEU A 210 -1.69 -12.65 15.53
C LEU A 210 -0.68 -13.81 15.60
N PRO A 211 0.55 -13.61 16.08
CA PRO A 211 1.50 -14.69 16.30
C PRO A 211 1.04 -15.60 17.45
N TYR A 212 1.04 -16.91 17.22
CA TYR A 212 0.60 -17.91 18.17
C TYR A 212 1.55 -19.11 18.20
N ASP A 213 1.97 -19.50 19.40
CA ASP A 213 2.71 -20.73 19.69
C ASP A 213 1.75 -21.80 20.20
N PRO A 214 1.36 -22.78 19.36
CA PRO A 214 0.41 -23.82 19.78
C PRO A 214 0.98 -24.82 20.76
N ARG A 215 2.30 -24.95 20.85
CA ARG A 215 2.97 -25.89 21.79
C ARG A 215 2.92 -25.34 23.20
N ARG A 216 3.30 -24.07 23.37
CA ARG A 216 3.32 -23.36 24.65
C ARG A 216 2.01 -22.66 24.97
N ASP A 217 1.10 -22.59 24.00
CA ASP A 217 -0.21 -21.95 24.12
C ASP A 217 -0.14 -20.46 24.46
N ARG A 218 0.64 -19.72 23.69
CA ARG A 218 0.95 -18.31 23.90
C ARG A 218 0.66 -17.49 22.64
N VAL A 219 0.34 -16.23 22.85
CA VAL A 219 0.22 -15.24 21.77
C VAL A 219 1.23 -14.11 21.98
N LEU A 220 1.62 -13.45 20.88
CA LEU A 220 2.32 -12.19 20.96
C LEU A 220 1.38 -11.06 20.54
N LEU A 221 1.33 -10.02 21.35
CA LEU A 221 0.64 -8.76 21.08
C LEU A 221 1.65 -7.65 20.97
N VAL A 222 1.34 -6.62 20.18
CA VAL A 222 2.07 -5.37 20.17
C VAL A 222 1.28 -4.29 20.87
N GLU A 223 1.98 -3.34 21.49
CA GLU A 223 1.41 -2.15 22.13
C GLU A 223 2.10 -0.93 21.56
N GLN A 224 1.32 0.01 21.05
CA GLN A 224 1.84 1.24 20.50
C GLN A 224 0.87 2.41 20.64
N PHE A 225 1.40 3.64 20.57
CA PHE A 225 0.59 4.86 20.55
C PHE A 225 -0.27 4.91 19.29
N ARG A 226 -1.57 5.18 19.48
CA ARG A 226 -2.49 5.36 18.35
C ARG A 226 -3.18 6.72 18.40
N MET A 227 -2.97 7.50 17.34
CA MET A 227 -3.54 8.84 17.21
C MET A 227 -5.08 8.85 17.31
N GLY A 228 -5.74 7.79 16.88
CA GLY A 228 -7.20 7.65 16.95
C GLY A 228 -7.72 7.68 18.40
N LEU A 229 -7.05 6.97 19.31
CA LEU A 229 -7.38 6.97 20.74
C LEU A 229 -7.15 8.34 21.35
N TYR A 230 -5.97 8.93 21.08
CA TYR A 230 -5.63 10.26 21.57
C TYR A 230 -6.66 11.32 21.11
N ALA A 231 -7.00 11.32 19.83
CA ALA A 231 -7.95 12.28 19.26
C ALA A 231 -9.39 12.08 19.78
N ARG A 232 -9.75 10.84 20.14
CA ARG A 232 -11.03 10.55 20.81
C ARG A 232 -11.09 11.04 22.25
N GLY A 233 -9.93 11.32 22.85
CA GLY A 233 -9.82 11.72 24.26
C GLY A 233 -9.64 10.54 25.21
N ASP A 234 -9.16 9.42 24.74
CA ASP A 234 -8.83 8.28 25.59
C ASP A 234 -7.68 8.66 26.53
N PRO A 235 -7.80 8.40 27.83
CA PRO A 235 -6.76 8.75 28.81
C PRO A 235 -5.50 7.88 28.68
N ARG A 236 -5.54 6.78 27.92
CA ARG A 236 -4.43 5.87 27.68
C ARG A 236 -4.34 5.52 26.19
N PRO A 237 -3.71 6.37 25.37
CA PRO A 237 -3.73 6.22 23.92
C PRO A 237 -2.73 5.17 23.37
N TRP A 238 -2.23 4.26 24.19
CA TRP A 238 -1.51 3.06 23.77
C TRP A 238 -2.47 1.89 23.67
N MET A 239 -2.43 1.19 22.54
CA MET A 239 -3.39 0.13 22.21
C MET A 239 -2.68 -1.21 22.08
N LEU A 240 -3.33 -2.27 22.57
CA LEU A 240 -2.93 -3.65 22.28
C LEU A 240 -3.50 -4.09 20.95
N GLU A 241 -2.64 -4.62 20.09
CA GLU A 241 -2.99 -5.00 18.72
C GLU A 241 -2.32 -6.32 18.31
N PRO A 242 -2.84 -7.05 17.28
CA PRO A 242 -1.98 -7.95 16.52
C PRO A 242 -0.89 -7.14 15.83
N VAL A 243 0.19 -7.77 15.39
CA VAL A 243 1.15 -7.16 14.46
C VAL A 243 0.41 -6.66 13.22
N ALA A 244 0.67 -5.43 12.76
CA ALA A 244 -0.17 -4.80 11.76
C ALA A 244 0.60 -3.78 10.91
N GLY A 245 0.54 -3.92 9.60
CA GLY A 245 1.10 -2.90 8.72
C GLY A 245 0.42 -2.79 7.38
N ARG A 246 0.77 -1.72 6.69
CA ARG A 246 0.25 -1.39 5.38
C ARG A 246 0.77 -2.36 4.33
N ILE A 247 -0.11 -2.77 3.41
CA ILE A 247 0.28 -3.55 2.24
C ILE A 247 0.91 -2.60 1.22
N ASP A 248 2.16 -2.86 0.89
CA ASP A 248 2.86 -2.08 -0.13
C ASP A 248 2.45 -2.49 -1.54
N ALA A 249 2.68 -1.59 -2.51
CA ALA A 249 2.29 -1.83 -3.89
C ALA A 249 2.96 -3.08 -4.46
N GLY A 250 2.13 -4.02 -4.93
CA GLY A 250 2.58 -5.30 -5.49
C GLY A 250 2.94 -6.38 -4.47
N GLU A 251 2.81 -6.07 -3.19
CA GLU A 251 2.93 -7.03 -2.11
C GLU A 251 1.61 -7.80 -1.95
N THR A 252 1.68 -9.08 -1.65
CA THR A 252 0.50 -9.83 -1.24
C THR A 252 0.20 -9.58 0.24
N PRO A 253 -1.07 -9.66 0.68
CA PRO A 253 -1.40 -9.50 2.09
C PRO A 253 -0.63 -10.46 3.02
N GLU A 254 -0.35 -11.68 2.56
CA GLU A 254 0.46 -12.64 3.32
C GLU A 254 1.92 -12.21 3.43
N ALA A 255 2.52 -11.69 2.35
CA ALA A 255 3.89 -11.18 2.36
C ALA A 255 4.03 -9.98 3.31
N ALA A 256 3.06 -9.04 3.26
CA ALA A 256 3.01 -7.90 4.17
C ALA A 256 2.94 -8.34 5.64
N ALA A 257 2.06 -9.29 5.97
CA ALA A 257 1.94 -9.80 7.34
C ALA A 257 3.24 -10.44 7.85
N ARG A 258 3.99 -11.16 6.99
CA ARG A 258 5.29 -11.74 7.34
C ARG A 258 6.36 -10.68 7.54
N ARG A 259 6.43 -9.69 6.65
CA ARG A 259 7.39 -8.57 6.74
C ARG A 259 7.16 -7.79 8.03
N GLU A 260 5.93 -7.37 8.31
CA GLU A 260 5.58 -6.63 9.53
C GLU A 260 5.88 -7.43 10.79
N CYS A 261 5.64 -8.76 10.78
CA CYS A 261 5.95 -9.61 11.93
C CYS A 261 7.45 -9.66 12.22
N MET A 262 8.29 -9.62 11.18
CA MET A 262 9.73 -9.53 11.34
C MET A 262 10.16 -8.14 11.83
N GLU A 263 9.58 -7.06 11.30
CA GLU A 263 9.91 -5.67 11.63
C GLU A 263 9.46 -5.28 13.05
N GLU A 264 8.22 -5.61 13.43
CA GLU A 264 7.66 -5.23 14.73
C GLU A 264 8.01 -6.20 15.88
N ALA A 265 8.19 -7.49 15.58
CA ALA A 265 8.36 -8.52 16.61
C ALA A 265 9.61 -9.39 16.46
N GLY A 266 10.38 -9.27 15.36
CA GLY A 266 11.56 -10.08 15.11
C GLY A 266 11.25 -11.57 14.92
N LEU A 267 10.03 -11.91 14.48
CA LEU A 267 9.55 -13.29 14.38
C LEU A 267 9.44 -13.73 12.92
N ASP A 268 9.94 -14.92 12.64
CA ASP A 268 9.66 -15.65 11.41
C ASP A 268 8.47 -16.59 11.62
N LEU A 269 7.50 -16.54 10.70
CA LEU A 269 6.27 -17.33 10.78
C LEU A 269 6.42 -18.63 10.00
N GLU A 270 6.29 -19.78 10.67
CA GLU A 270 6.36 -21.10 10.03
C GLU A 270 5.19 -21.30 9.05
N ARG A 271 3.97 -20.99 9.50
CA ARG A 271 2.74 -21.13 8.73
C ARG A 271 1.76 -20.01 9.08
N MET A 272 0.95 -19.62 8.11
CA MET A 272 -0.13 -18.67 8.32
C MET A 272 -1.48 -19.28 7.96
N GLU A 273 -2.50 -18.93 8.71
CA GLU A 273 -3.89 -19.26 8.41
C GLU A 273 -4.72 -17.99 8.28
N PHE A 274 -5.42 -17.85 7.16
CA PHE A 274 -6.30 -16.72 6.92
C PHE A 274 -7.52 -16.78 7.84
N ILE A 275 -7.78 -15.71 8.56
CA ILE A 275 -8.92 -15.57 9.47
C ILE A 275 -10.10 -14.94 8.74
N ALA A 276 -9.91 -13.74 8.22
CA ALA A 276 -10.95 -12.97 7.55
C ALA A 276 -10.37 -11.78 6.77
N GLY A 277 -11.10 -11.36 5.73
CA GLY A 277 -10.94 -10.05 5.12
C GLY A 277 -12.16 -9.19 5.41
N HIS A 278 -11.97 -7.96 5.88
CA HIS A 278 -13.09 -7.09 6.24
C HIS A 278 -12.75 -5.61 6.23
N TYR A 279 -13.75 -4.78 5.99
CA TYR A 279 -13.61 -3.34 6.16
C TYR A 279 -13.50 -2.97 7.63
N SER A 280 -12.63 -2.00 7.95
CA SER A 280 -12.51 -1.48 9.32
C SER A 280 -13.74 -0.68 9.74
N SER A 281 -14.18 0.25 8.88
CA SER A 281 -15.35 1.10 9.11
C SER A 281 -15.96 1.57 7.77
N PRO A 282 -16.76 0.74 7.06
CA PRO A 282 -17.18 1.00 5.69
C PRO A 282 -18.10 2.22 5.52
N GLY A 283 -18.62 2.75 6.62
CA GLY A 283 -19.41 3.99 6.62
C GLY A 283 -18.59 5.27 6.42
N CYS A 284 -17.27 5.23 6.70
CA CYS A 284 -16.44 6.44 6.67
C CYS A 284 -15.00 6.20 6.20
N SER A 285 -14.53 4.95 6.02
CA SER A 285 -13.17 4.62 5.59
C SER A 285 -13.17 3.64 4.42
N THR A 286 -12.14 3.76 3.57
CA THR A 286 -11.86 2.77 2.51
C THR A 286 -11.00 1.62 2.99
N GLU A 287 -10.48 1.69 4.20
CA GLU A 287 -9.54 0.73 4.76
C GLU A 287 -10.10 -0.68 4.82
N TYR A 288 -9.34 -1.64 4.31
CA TYR A 288 -9.66 -3.06 4.34
C TYR A 288 -8.54 -3.85 5.02
N PHE A 289 -8.89 -4.76 5.91
CA PHE A 289 -7.97 -5.58 6.67
C PHE A 289 -7.96 -7.01 6.17
N TYR A 290 -6.75 -7.57 6.01
CA TYR A 290 -6.50 -9.00 5.81
C TYR A 290 -5.91 -9.56 7.10
N LEU A 291 -6.68 -10.40 7.78
CA LEU A 291 -6.36 -10.88 9.12
C LEU A 291 -5.92 -12.33 9.08
N TYR A 292 -4.77 -12.61 9.72
CA TYR A 292 -4.14 -13.91 9.77
C TYR A 292 -3.85 -14.35 11.20
N LEU A 293 -3.74 -15.66 11.41
CA LEU A 293 -3.02 -16.26 12.52
C LEU A 293 -1.66 -16.74 12.02
N GLY A 294 -0.56 -16.34 12.67
CA GLY A 294 0.79 -16.77 12.35
C GLY A 294 1.29 -17.81 13.36
N LEU A 295 1.61 -19.01 12.89
CA LEU A 295 2.16 -20.07 13.76
C LEU A 295 3.68 -19.92 13.82
N CYS A 296 4.22 -19.87 15.02
CA CYS A 296 5.66 -19.71 15.25
C CYS A 296 6.04 -20.19 16.66
N ASP A 297 7.32 -20.33 16.90
CA ASP A 297 7.88 -20.58 18.22
C ASP A 297 8.08 -19.23 18.92
N LEU A 298 7.33 -18.96 19.98
CA LEU A 298 7.43 -17.72 20.73
C LEU A 298 8.45 -17.83 21.87
N PRO A 299 9.13 -16.73 22.25
CA PRO A 299 9.96 -16.71 23.45
C PRO A 299 9.14 -16.94 24.72
N ASP A 300 9.82 -16.95 25.87
CA ASP A 300 9.14 -17.01 27.15
C ASP A 300 8.25 -15.78 27.38
N GLU A 301 7.22 -15.93 28.23
CA GLU A 301 6.32 -14.83 28.57
C GLU A 301 7.13 -13.60 29.06
N GLY A 302 6.73 -12.43 28.62
CA GLY A 302 7.45 -11.20 28.95
C GLY A 302 7.15 -10.07 27.99
N GLN A 303 7.99 -9.05 28.10
CA GLN A 303 7.94 -7.86 27.27
C GLN A 303 9.22 -7.72 26.45
N GLY A 304 9.11 -7.21 25.25
CA GLY A 304 10.20 -6.86 24.35
C GLY A 304 9.98 -5.50 23.71
N HIS A 305 10.87 -5.14 22.80
CA HIS A 305 10.76 -3.94 21.99
C HIS A 305 10.88 -4.31 20.51
N GLY A 306 10.18 -3.58 19.65
CA GLY A 306 10.19 -3.73 18.21
C GLY A 306 9.86 -2.41 17.51
N GLY A 307 9.60 -2.47 16.22
CA GLY A 307 9.37 -1.31 15.36
C GLY A 307 10.63 -0.78 14.69
N LEU A 308 10.44 0.05 13.66
CA LEU A 308 11.52 0.65 12.88
C LEU A 308 11.81 2.07 13.35
N GLU A 309 13.07 2.33 13.75
CA GLU A 309 13.52 3.68 14.14
C GLU A 309 13.34 4.69 12.99
N SER A 310 13.50 4.25 11.73
CA SER A 310 13.31 5.06 10.53
C SER A 310 11.86 5.55 10.34
N GLU A 311 10.90 4.87 10.94
CA GLU A 311 9.47 5.21 10.92
C GLU A 311 9.00 5.86 12.21
N HIS A 312 9.91 6.11 13.16
CA HIS A 312 9.62 6.62 14.51
C HIS A 312 8.62 5.74 15.27
N GLU A 313 8.70 4.43 15.07
CA GLU A 313 7.87 3.46 15.75
C GLU A 313 8.51 3.07 17.09
N ASP A 314 7.73 3.21 18.16
CA ASP A 314 8.07 2.74 19.51
C ASP A 314 7.04 1.68 19.90
N ILE A 315 7.40 0.42 19.63
CA ILE A 315 6.52 -0.74 19.82
C ILE A 315 7.02 -1.56 20.98
N ARG A 316 6.11 -1.89 21.91
CA ARG A 316 6.34 -2.87 22.96
C ARG A 316 5.65 -4.17 22.59
N THR A 317 6.39 -5.28 22.68
CA THR A 317 5.82 -6.61 22.48
C THR A 317 5.47 -7.27 23.82
N HIS A 318 4.39 -8.04 23.85
CA HIS A 318 3.92 -8.80 24.99
C HIS A 318 3.70 -10.25 24.59
N VAL A 319 4.48 -11.18 25.14
CA VAL A 319 4.20 -12.62 25.04
C VAL A 319 3.42 -13.03 26.26
N ILE A 320 2.19 -13.48 26.06
CA ILE A 320 1.26 -13.85 27.14
C ILE A 320 0.61 -15.21 26.87
N SER A 321 0.15 -15.89 27.91
CA SER A 321 -0.62 -17.13 27.76
C SER A 321 -1.95 -16.88 27.06
N PHE A 322 -2.50 -17.92 26.44
CA PHE A 322 -3.85 -17.87 25.85
C PHE A 322 -4.90 -17.49 26.89
N GLU A 323 -4.82 -18.02 28.09
CA GLU A 323 -5.74 -17.71 29.20
C GLU A 323 -5.70 -16.20 29.52
N ARG A 324 -4.50 -15.60 29.58
CA ARG A 324 -4.36 -14.16 29.81
C ARG A 324 -4.95 -13.34 28.66
N ALA A 325 -4.77 -13.79 27.42
CA ALA A 325 -5.38 -13.13 26.27
C ALA A 325 -6.93 -13.16 26.31
N MET A 326 -7.53 -14.24 26.81
CA MET A 326 -8.99 -14.31 27.01
C MET A 326 -9.47 -13.39 28.15
N GLU A 327 -8.64 -13.20 29.19
CA GLU A 327 -8.94 -12.22 30.24
C GLU A 327 -8.98 -10.78 29.68
N LEU A 328 -8.09 -10.45 28.74
CA LEU A 328 -8.11 -9.14 28.08
C LEU A 328 -9.41 -8.89 27.31
N LEU A 329 -9.98 -9.92 26.66
CA LEU A 329 -11.31 -9.83 26.04
C LEU A 329 -12.40 -9.57 27.09
N THR A 330 -12.36 -10.28 28.22
CA THR A 330 -13.39 -10.20 29.25
C THR A 330 -13.34 -8.88 30.00
N SER A 331 -12.15 -8.35 30.25
CA SER A 331 -11.94 -7.05 30.92
C SER A 331 -12.25 -5.84 30.01
N GLY A 332 -12.22 -6.04 28.69
CA GLY A 332 -12.34 -4.98 27.70
C GLY A 332 -11.02 -4.24 27.45
N GLU A 333 -9.89 -4.75 27.92
CA GLU A 333 -8.55 -4.21 27.61
C GLU A 333 -8.14 -4.52 26.16
N ALA A 334 -8.60 -5.66 25.61
CA ALA A 334 -8.55 -5.94 24.17
C ALA A 334 -9.73 -5.25 23.47
N ASP A 335 -9.58 -3.98 23.12
CA ASP A 335 -10.62 -3.14 22.50
C ASP A 335 -10.33 -2.76 21.03
N ASN A 336 -9.25 -3.30 20.46
CA ASN A 336 -8.97 -3.25 19.04
C ASN A 336 -9.78 -4.32 18.29
N GLY A 337 -10.56 -3.94 17.29
CA GLY A 337 -11.45 -4.86 16.56
C GLY A 337 -10.75 -6.06 15.94
N PRO A 338 -9.64 -5.91 15.19
CA PRO A 338 -8.84 -7.03 14.69
C PRO A 338 -8.32 -7.96 15.79
N LEU A 339 -7.86 -7.44 16.92
CA LEU A 339 -7.42 -8.25 18.06
C LEU A 339 -8.57 -9.09 18.62
N VAL A 340 -9.71 -8.45 18.86
CA VAL A 340 -10.93 -9.14 19.34
C VAL A 340 -11.32 -10.27 18.41
N LEU A 341 -11.36 -10.01 17.08
CA LEU A 341 -11.71 -11.01 16.08
C LEU A 341 -10.69 -12.16 16.05
N SER A 342 -9.39 -11.86 16.11
CA SER A 342 -8.32 -12.86 16.12
C SER A 342 -8.40 -13.78 17.33
N LEU A 343 -8.63 -13.22 18.53
CA LEU A 343 -8.72 -13.97 19.77
C LEU A 343 -9.98 -14.84 19.81
N ILE A 344 -11.12 -14.36 19.34
CA ILE A 344 -12.36 -15.15 19.21
C ILE A 344 -12.15 -16.30 18.21
N TRP A 345 -11.52 -16.03 17.06
CA TRP A 345 -11.22 -17.06 16.07
C TRP A 345 -10.25 -18.10 16.66
N LEU A 346 -9.17 -17.67 17.31
CA LEU A 346 -8.20 -18.55 17.96
C LEU A 346 -8.88 -19.43 19.01
N SER A 347 -9.78 -18.87 19.83
CA SER A 347 -10.48 -19.64 20.85
C SER A 347 -11.29 -20.80 20.27
N ARG A 348 -11.87 -20.61 19.08
CA ARG A 348 -12.62 -21.64 18.35
C ARG A 348 -11.69 -22.71 17.76
N GLU A 349 -10.55 -22.31 17.19
CA GLU A 349 -9.65 -23.21 16.46
C GLU A 349 -8.53 -23.78 17.35
N ARG A 350 -8.35 -23.31 18.58
CA ARG A 350 -7.26 -23.64 19.50
C ARG A 350 -7.01 -25.15 19.62
N ALA A 351 -8.08 -25.93 19.83
CA ALA A 351 -7.94 -27.36 20.01
C ALA A 351 -7.36 -28.07 18.76
N ARG A 352 -7.80 -27.64 17.56
CA ARG A 352 -7.29 -28.15 16.28
C ARG A 352 -5.82 -27.76 16.09
N LEU A 353 -5.48 -26.50 16.35
CA LEU A 353 -4.13 -25.97 16.16
C LEU A 353 -3.13 -26.69 17.08
N ARG A 354 -3.49 -26.88 18.35
CA ARG A 354 -2.63 -27.57 19.33
C ARG A 354 -2.48 -29.08 19.03
N ALA A 355 -3.48 -29.72 18.46
CA ALA A 355 -3.38 -31.11 18.07
C ALA A 355 -2.49 -31.34 16.84
N SER A 356 -2.18 -30.28 16.06
CA SER A 356 -1.36 -30.35 14.85
C SER A 356 0.05 -29.80 15.04
N ALA A 357 0.47 -29.44 16.26
CA ALA A 357 1.73 -28.80 16.62
C ALA A 357 2.84 -29.76 17.05
#